data_dcf305ad9d4e6a582e34a9455547c458
#
_entry.id   dcf305ad9d4e6a582e34a9455547c458
#
_cell.length_a   1.000
_cell.length_b   1.000
_cell.length_c   1.000
_cell.angle_alpha   90.00
_cell.angle_beta   90.00
_cell.angle_gamma   90.00
#
_symmetry.space_group_name_H-M   'P 1'
#
loop_
_entity.id
_entity.type
_entity.pdbx_description
1 polymer ?
#
loop_
_entity_poly.entity_id
_entity_poly.type
_entity_poly.pdbx_seq_one_letter_code
_entity_poly.pdbx_strand_id
1 'polypeptide(L)'
;MDRKEMNKIIFQNTEYMCKTDSALSDATKKSVSGQRFIAGSEKLPGLNLNIYKNKARIVVSRKRTYEAAAYYKGQHVAVHNFASAVNPGGGVVYGAGAQEECLCRCSNLYFCLNTPDMWGMFYMPHRAAHDPIHNDDIIYTPDIV
;
A
#
# COMPACT_ATOMS: atom_id res chain seq x y z
N MET A 1 13.38 24.79 5.17
CA MET A 1 13.43 23.46 4.54
C MET A 1 12.22 23.32 3.63
N ASP A 2 12.44 22.95 2.41
CA ASP A 2 11.41 22.65 1.42
C ASP A 2 10.61 21.39 1.83
N ARG A 3 9.32 21.34 1.45
CA ARG A 3 8.42 20.23 1.76
C ARG A 3 8.93 18.88 1.20
N LYS A 4 9.54 18.92 0.01
CA LYS A 4 10.12 17.74 -0.63
C LYS A 4 11.27 17.18 0.18
N GLU A 5 12.15 18.04 0.67
CA GLU A 5 13.28 17.63 1.52
C GLU A 5 12.80 17.08 2.87
N MET A 6 11.81 17.72 3.49
CA MET A 6 11.19 17.20 4.71
C MET A 6 10.61 15.79 4.48
N ASN A 7 9.92 15.57 3.38
CA ASN A 7 9.35 14.26 3.04
C ASN A 7 10.41 13.17 2.91
N LYS A 8 11.58 13.48 2.33
CA LYS A 8 12.71 12.54 2.26
C LYS A 8 13.22 12.17 3.64
N ILE A 9 13.43 13.16 4.50
CA ILE A 9 13.91 12.94 5.88
C ILE A 9 12.94 12.06 6.65
N ILE A 10 11.63 12.32 6.55
CA ILE A 10 10.62 11.48 7.20
C ILE A 10 10.69 10.04 6.66
N PHE A 11 10.77 9.86 5.35
CA PHE A 11 10.87 8.53 4.77
C PHE A 11 12.15 7.79 5.20
N GLN A 12 13.30 8.47 5.21
CA GLN A 12 14.57 7.90 5.69
C GLN A 12 14.49 7.47 7.15
N ASN A 13 13.81 8.26 8.00
CA ASN A 13 13.57 7.86 9.39
C ASN A 13 12.68 6.62 9.48
N THR A 14 11.59 6.55 8.70
CA THR A 14 10.74 5.35 8.62
C THR A 14 11.54 4.13 8.16
N GLU A 15 12.39 4.30 7.14
CA GLU A 15 13.28 3.25 6.67
C GLU A 15 14.24 2.77 7.76
N TYR A 16 14.85 3.70 8.47
CA TYR A 16 15.73 3.38 9.60
C TYR A 16 14.98 2.57 10.66
N MET A 17 13.80 3.03 11.08
CA MET A 17 12.98 2.33 12.08
C MET A 17 12.59 0.92 11.63
N CYS A 18 12.11 0.77 10.40
CA CYS A 18 11.72 -0.56 9.88
C CYS A 18 12.90 -1.55 9.77
N LYS A 19 14.14 -1.04 9.63
CA LYS A 19 15.36 -1.86 9.58
C LYS A 19 15.94 -2.19 10.95
N THR A 20 15.80 -1.31 11.94
CA THR A 20 16.51 -1.41 13.22
C THR A 20 15.62 -1.82 14.39
N ASP A 21 14.32 -1.54 14.34
CA ASP A 21 13.37 -1.99 15.34
C ASP A 21 12.91 -3.42 15.02
N SER A 22 13.14 -4.35 15.95
CA SER A 22 12.82 -5.77 15.76
C SER A 22 11.33 -6.01 15.57
N ALA A 23 10.46 -5.30 16.30
CA ALA A 23 9.01 -5.46 16.20
C ALA A 23 8.49 -5.00 14.83
N LEU A 24 9.00 -3.88 14.30
CA LEU A 24 8.66 -3.39 12.97
C LEU A 24 9.22 -4.30 11.87
N SER A 25 10.44 -4.82 12.03
CA SER A 25 11.03 -5.78 11.11
C SER A 25 10.20 -7.06 11.02
N ASP A 26 9.78 -7.60 12.16
CA ASP A 26 8.99 -8.83 12.21
C ASP A 26 7.56 -8.61 11.69
N ALA A 27 6.94 -7.46 11.99
CA ALA A 27 5.67 -7.08 11.39
C ALA A 27 5.78 -6.98 9.87
N THR A 28 6.87 -6.41 9.35
CA THR A 28 7.11 -6.31 7.89
C THR A 28 7.26 -7.70 7.26
N LYS A 29 8.03 -8.61 7.86
CA LYS A 29 8.16 -10.00 7.40
C LYS A 29 6.80 -10.71 7.39
N LYS A 30 5.98 -10.51 8.43
CA LYS A 30 4.62 -11.07 8.51
C LYS A 30 3.74 -10.55 7.38
N SER A 31 3.74 -9.23 7.14
CA SER A 31 2.99 -8.62 6.04
C SER A 31 3.42 -9.18 4.67
N VAL A 32 4.73 -9.29 4.42
CA VAL A 32 5.28 -9.85 3.18
C VAL A 32 4.89 -11.33 3.01
N SER A 33 4.95 -12.14 4.08
CA SER A 33 4.57 -13.55 4.01
C SER A 33 3.10 -13.79 3.70
N GLY A 34 2.23 -12.85 4.07
CA GLY A 34 0.79 -12.88 3.78
C GLY A 34 0.39 -12.13 2.51
N GLN A 35 1.36 -11.52 1.81
CA GLN A 35 1.10 -10.74 0.61
C GLN A 35 0.66 -11.62 -0.56
N ARG A 36 -0.25 -11.11 -1.38
CA ARG A 36 -0.74 -11.79 -2.56
C ARG A 36 -0.74 -10.87 -3.76
N PHE A 37 -0.21 -11.36 -4.87
CA PHE A 37 -0.49 -10.81 -6.19
C PHE A 37 -1.79 -11.44 -6.72
N ILE A 38 -2.70 -10.62 -7.20
CA ILE A 38 -3.98 -11.01 -7.78
C ILE A 38 -4.00 -10.44 -9.19
N ALA A 39 -3.91 -11.31 -10.20
CA ALA A 39 -3.97 -10.87 -11.59
C ALA A 39 -5.38 -10.39 -11.95
N GLY A 40 -5.50 -9.34 -12.73
CA GLY A 40 -6.79 -8.82 -13.20
C GLY A 40 -7.60 -9.83 -14.00
N SER A 41 -6.93 -10.85 -14.57
CA SER A 41 -7.56 -12.00 -15.24
C SER A 41 -8.00 -13.12 -14.29
N GLU A 42 -7.63 -13.07 -13.00
CA GLU A 42 -7.99 -14.11 -12.02
C GLU A 42 -9.50 -14.11 -11.78
N LYS A 43 -10.12 -15.29 -11.94
CA LYS A 43 -11.54 -15.47 -11.59
C LYS A 43 -11.65 -15.55 -10.06
N LEU A 44 -12.08 -14.49 -9.46
CA LEU A 44 -12.41 -14.49 -8.03
C LEU A 44 -13.64 -15.38 -7.78
N PRO A 45 -13.71 -16.05 -6.62
CA PRO A 45 -14.89 -16.82 -6.24
C PRO A 45 -16.12 -15.89 -6.23
N GLY A 46 -17.26 -16.43 -6.67
CA GLY A 46 -18.50 -15.65 -6.72
C GLY A 46 -18.82 -15.02 -5.36
N LEU A 47 -18.96 -13.70 -5.35
CA LEU A 47 -19.31 -12.98 -4.14
C LEU A 47 -20.78 -13.22 -3.79
N ASN A 48 -21.05 -13.71 -2.59
CA ASN A 48 -22.40 -13.70 -2.06
C ASN A 48 -22.77 -12.28 -1.62
N LEU A 49 -23.44 -11.54 -2.50
CA LEU A 49 -23.83 -10.15 -2.24
C LEU A 49 -24.90 -10.02 -1.12
N ASN A 50 -25.47 -11.14 -0.67
CA ASN A 50 -26.53 -11.17 0.35
C ASN A 50 -26.01 -11.44 1.78
N ILE A 51 -24.68 -11.45 1.99
CA ILE A 51 -24.11 -11.65 3.34
C ILE A 51 -24.42 -10.49 4.30
N TYR A 52 -24.68 -9.30 3.79
CA TYR A 52 -25.01 -8.14 4.60
C TYR A 52 -26.49 -7.76 4.48
N LYS A 53 -27.17 -7.74 5.62
CA LYS A 53 -28.60 -7.34 5.71
C LYS A 53 -28.83 -5.86 5.49
N ASN A 54 -27.84 -5.04 5.81
CA ASN A 54 -27.92 -3.58 5.76
C ASN A 54 -27.07 -3.02 4.63
N LYS A 55 -27.51 -1.90 4.06
CA LYS A 55 -26.69 -1.14 3.10
C LYS A 55 -25.45 -0.58 3.79
N ALA A 56 -24.35 -0.51 3.06
CA ALA A 56 -23.12 0.11 3.54
C ALA A 56 -23.34 1.58 3.88
N ARG A 57 -22.77 2.04 4.99
CA ARG A 57 -22.72 3.45 5.33
C ARG A 57 -21.57 4.12 4.60
N ILE A 58 -21.85 5.11 3.78
CA ILE A 58 -20.85 5.91 3.09
C ILE A 58 -20.59 7.17 3.90
N VAL A 59 -19.32 7.45 4.21
CA VAL A 59 -18.89 8.66 4.93
C VAL A 59 -17.82 9.35 4.11
N VAL A 60 -18.05 10.63 3.77
CA VAL A 60 -17.07 11.49 3.11
C VAL A 60 -16.39 12.36 4.15
N SER A 61 -15.07 12.45 4.09
CA SER A 61 -14.25 13.17 5.08
C SER A 61 -13.10 13.90 4.40
N ARG A 62 -12.62 15.00 5.01
CA ARG A 62 -11.42 15.73 4.58
C ARG A 62 -10.11 15.13 5.14
N LYS A 63 -10.19 14.02 5.85
CA LYS A 63 -9.04 13.36 6.47
C LYS A 63 -8.19 12.65 5.42
N ARG A 64 -6.91 12.55 5.71
CA ARG A 64 -6.02 11.67 4.95
C ARG A 64 -6.35 10.21 5.21
N THR A 65 -5.91 9.31 4.36
CA THR A 65 -6.28 7.89 4.38
C THR A 65 -6.06 7.24 5.74
N TYR A 66 -4.85 7.32 6.32
CA TYR A 66 -4.60 6.72 7.65
C TYR A 66 -5.27 7.46 8.80
N GLU A 67 -5.44 8.78 8.68
CA GLU A 67 -6.24 9.53 9.67
C GLU A 67 -7.71 9.07 9.68
N ALA A 68 -8.26 8.75 8.51
CA ALA A 68 -9.61 8.19 8.41
C ALA A 68 -9.65 6.74 8.94
N ALA A 69 -8.69 5.91 8.57
CA ALA A 69 -8.59 4.52 9.01
C ALA A 69 -8.48 4.40 10.54
N ALA A 70 -7.77 5.32 11.19
CA ALA A 70 -7.58 5.32 12.65
C ALA A 70 -8.91 5.43 13.45
N TYR A 71 -9.98 5.96 12.86
CA TYR A 71 -11.31 5.96 13.49
C TYR A 71 -11.94 4.58 13.63
N TYR A 72 -11.45 3.62 12.86
CA TYR A 72 -11.93 2.23 12.83
C TYR A 72 -10.97 1.28 13.55
N LYS A 73 -10.10 1.81 14.44
CA LYS A 73 -9.17 1.01 15.23
C LYS A 73 -9.91 -0.12 15.97
N GLY A 74 -9.40 -1.34 15.86
CA GLY A 74 -10.01 -2.54 16.42
C GLY A 74 -11.04 -3.22 15.51
N GLN A 75 -11.26 -2.69 14.31
CA GLN A 75 -12.05 -3.33 13.26
C GLN A 75 -11.14 -3.83 12.13
N HIS A 76 -11.68 -4.69 11.25
CA HIS A 76 -10.99 -5.05 10.01
C HIS A 76 -11.10 -3.89 9.01
N VAL A 77 -9.98 -3.22 8.76
CA VAL A 77 -9.92 -2.04 7.90
C VAL A 77 -9.11 -2.38 6.65
N ALA A 78 -9.70 -2.15 5.47
CA ALA A 78 -8.97 -2.17 4.21
C ALA A 78 -8.73 -0.72 3.75
N VAL A 79 -7.52 -0.46 3.27
CA VAL A 79 -7.08 0.83 2.72
C VAL A 79 -6.76 0.66 1.25
N HIS A 80 -7.38 1.48 0.39
CA HIS A 80 -7.03 1.53 -1.02
C HIS A 80 -5.81 2.44 -1.21
N ASN A 81 -4.74 1.88 -1.77
CA ASN A 81 -3.56 2.62 -2.20
C ASN A 81 -3.73 3.00 -3.68
N PHE A 82 -3.62 4.29 -4.01
CA PHE A 82 -3.56 4.78 -5.39
C PHE A 82 -2.14 4.59 -5.92
N ALA A 83 -1.79 3.33 -6.13
CA ALA A 83 -0.44 2.87 -6.37
C ALA A 83 0.11 3.30 -7.73
N SER A 84 1.40 3.55 -7.79
CA SER A 84 2.15 3.53 -9.04
C SER A 84 2.21 2.10 -9.57
N ALA A 85 1.85 1.90 -10.84
CA ALA A 85 1.97 0.60 -11.48
C ALA A 85 3.42 0.22 -11.82
N VAL A 86 4.35 1.17 -11.80
CA VAL A 86 5.71 0.97 -12.29
C VAL A 86 6.81 1.15 -11.23
N ASN A 87 6.49 1.79 -10.10
CA ASN A 87 7.48 2.03 -9.03
C ASN A 87 6.86 1.75 -7.65
N PRO A 88 7.45 0.84 -6.85
CA PRO A 88 7.01 0.64 -5.47
C PRO A 88 7.04 1.96 -4.68
N GLY A 89 5.91 2.33 -4.08
CA GLY A 89 5.82 3.56 -3.30
C GLY A 89 5.95 4.85 -4.13
N GLY A 90 5.76 4.78 -5.45
CA GLY A 90 5.83 5.94 -6.33
C GLY A 90 7.16 6.67 -6.27
N GLY A 91 7.11 7.95 -5.95
CA GLY A 91 8.27 8.83 -5.79
C GLY A 91 8.68 9.08 -4.34
N VAL A 92 8.35 8.19 -3.39
CA VAL A 92 8.58 8.41 -1.95
C VAL A 92 10.04 8.67 -1.60
N VAL A 93 10.98 7.95 -2.22
CA VAL A 93 12.43 8.13 -2.02
C VAL A 93 12.94 9.50 -2.47
N TYR A 94 12.20 10.14 -3.36
CA TYR A 94 12.51 11.47 -3.88
C TYR A 94 11.69 12.58 -3.20
N GLY A 95 10.91 12.25 -2.17
CA GLY A 95 10.12 13.20 -1.41
C GLY A 95 8.82 13.66 -2.06
N ALA A 96 8.31 12.93 -3.05
CA ALA A 96 7.00 13.17 -3.62
C ALA A 96 5.89 13.06 -2.55
N GLY A 97 4.73 13.68 -2.79
CA GLY A 97 3.75 13.94 -1.75
C GLY A 97 2.33 13.49 -2.05
N ALA A 98 2.13 12.58 -3.01
CA ALA A 98 0.82 12.01 -3.32
C ALA A 98 0.37 10.99 -2.25
N GLN A 99 -0.76 10.34 -2.48
CA GLN A 99 -1.38 9.48 -1.48
C GLN A 99 -0.51 8.26 -1.16
N GLU A 100 0.01 7.56 -2.16
CA GLU A 100 0.89 6.39 -1.96
C GLU A 100 2.15 6.75 -1.17
N GLU A 101 2.81 7.86 -1.52
CA GLU A 101 4.00 8.30 -0.81
C GLU A 101 3.71 8.69 0.63
N CYS A 102 2.51 9.25 0.90
CA CYS A 102 2.08 9.52 2.27
C CYS A 102 1.90 8.22 3.07
N LEU A 103 1.32 7.17 2.47
CA LEU A 103 1.19 5.86 3.10
C LEU A 103 2.56 5.25 3.39
N CYS A 104 3.45 5.24 2.41
CA CYS A 104 4.80 4.69 2.53
C CYS A 104 5.69 5.44 3.55
N ARG A 105 5.46 6.75 3.75
CA ARG A 105 6.20 7.51 4.77
C ARG A 105 5.77 7.22 6.20
N CYS A 106 4.58 6.70 6.41
CA CYS A 106 3.98 6.53 7.74
C CYS A 106 3.77 5.06 8.12
N SER A 107 4.37 4.13 7.37
CA SER A 107 4.16 2.69 7.58
C SER A 107 5.28 1.86 6.96
N ASN A 108 5.23 0.55 7.19
CA ASN A 108 6.11 -0.43 6.55
C ASN A 108 5.71 -0.78 5.09
N LEU A 109 4.70 -0.13 4.52
CA LEU A 109 4.14 -0.47 3.20
C LEU A 109 5.20 -0.50 2.09
N TYR A 110 6.10 0.49 2.04
CA TYR A 110 7.17 0.53 1.02
C TYR A 110 8.01 -0.75 1.00
N PHE A 111 8.35 -1.28 2.17
CA PHE A 111 9.19 -2.47 2.31
C PHE A 111 8.44 -3.76 1.93
N CYS A 112 7.13 -3.73 2.03
CA CYS A 112 6.28 -4.80 1.53
C CYS A 112 6.14 -4.76 0.00
N LEU A 113 6.04 -3.57 -0.59
CA LEU A 113 5.93 -3.39 -2.05
C LEU A 113 7.26 -3.61 -2.77
N ASN A 114 8.38 -3.19 -2.16
CA ASN A 114 9.71 -3.23 -2.79
C ASN A 114 10.41 -4.58 -2.54
N THR A 115 9.75 -5.67 -2.88
CA THR A 115 10.27 -7.04 -2.77
C THR A 115 10.58 -7.62 -4.15
N PRO A 116 11.53 -8.57 -4.28
CA PRO A 116 11.83 -9.23 -5.55
C PRO A 116 10.58 -9.84 -6.20
N ASP A 117 9.69 -10.45 -5.41
CA ASP A 117 8.46 -11.08 -5.89
C ASP A 117 7.51 -10.06 -6.52
N MET A 118 7.27 -8.91 -5.84
CA MET A 118 6.42 -7.86 -6.39
C MET A 118 7.05 -7.18 -7.59
N TRP A 119 8.37 -7.05 -7.62
CA TRP A 119 9.06 -6.61 -8.82
C TRP A 119 8.83 -7.57 -10.00
N GLY A 120 8.98 -8.86 -9.80
CA GLY A 120 8.78 -9.87 -10.85
C GLY A 120 7.34 -10.00 -11.33
N MET A 121 6.40 -10.03 -10.41
CA MET A 121 4.98 -10.32 -10.72
C MET A 121 4.17 -9.08 -11.13
N PHE A 122 4.52 -7.89 -10.61
CA PHE A 122 3.72 -6.69 -10.81
C PHE A 122 4.51 -5.59 -11.56
N TYR A 123 5.58 -5.03 -10.98
CA TYR A 123 6.19 -3.81 -11.51
C TYR A 123 6.90 -4.00 -12.86
N MET A 124 7.66 -5.09 -13.03
CA MET A 124 8.38 -5.35 -14.28
C MET A 124 7.44 -5.62 -15.47
N PRO A 125 6.37 -6.44 -15.35
CA PRO A 125 5.39 -6.61 -16.40
C PRO A 125 4.71 -5.30 -16.81
N HIS A 126 4.29 -4.48 -15.85
CA HIS A 126 3.66 -3.18 -16.14
C HIS A 126 4.62 -2.19 -16.82
N ARG A 127 5.90 -2.19 -16.44
CA ARG A 127 6.93 -1.40 -17.13
C ARG A 127 7.13 -1.87 -18.58
N ALA A 128 7.18 -3.17 -18.79
CA ALA A 128 7.40 -3.75 -20.12
C ALA A 128 6.22 -3.53 -21.06
N ALA A 129 5.01 -3.47 -20.53
CA ALA A 129 3.80 -3.23 -21.32
C ALA A 129 3.75 -1.85 -21.96
N HIS A 130 4.41 -0.84 -21.37
CA HIS A 130 4.37 0.55 -21.81
C HIS A 130 2.93 1.10 -22.04
N ASP A 131 1.94 0.51 -21.36
CA ASP A 131 0.54 0.91 -21.47
C ASP A 131 0.20 1.89 -20.34
N PRO A 132 -0.26 3.10 -20.66
CA PRO A 132 -0.71 4.07 -19.66
C PRO A 132 -2.04 3.66 -19.00
N ILE A 133 -2.82 2.81 -19.66
CA ILE A 133 -4.04 2.20 -19.10
C ILE A 133 -3.66 0.82 -18.56
N HIS A 134 -3.25 0.78 -17.31
CA HIS A 134 -2.87 -0.46 -16.65
C HIS A 134 -4.09 -1.39 -16.49
N ASN A 135 -3.80 -2.71 -16.34
CA ASN A 135 -4.81 -3.71 -16.06
C ASN A 135 -5.29 -3.65 -14.59
N ASP A 136 -6.22 -4.55 -14.22
CA ASP A 136 -6.81 -4.64 -12.88
C ASP A 136 -5.98 -5.49 -11.90
N ASP A 137 -4.67 -5.61 -12.11
CA ASP A 137 -3.79 -6.33 -11.20
C ASP A 137 -3.71 -5.65 -9.82
N ILE A 138 -3.72 -6.46 -8.77
CA ILE A 138 -3.75 -5.98 -7.38
C ILE A 138 -2.62 -6.61 -6.57
N ILE A 139 -1.95 -5.81 -5.75
CA ILE A 139 -1.13 -6.29 -4.64
C ILE A 139 -1.93 -6.15 -3.35
N TYR A 140 -2.35 -7.28 -2.78
CA TYR A 140 -2.93 -7.30 -1.44
C TYR A 140 -1.83 -7.47 -0.40
N THR A 141 -1.73 -6.55 0.53
CA THR A 141 -0.73 -6.59 1.61
C THR A 141 -1.43 -6.48 2.96
N PRO A 142 -1.47 -7.56 3.76
CA PRO A 142 -2.10 -7.55 5.09
C PRO A 142 -1.20 -6.95 6.15
N ASP A 143 -1.80 -6.62 7.31
CA ASP A 143 -1.12 -6.29 8.56
C ASP A 143 -0.07 -5.16 8.45
N ILE A 144 -0.37 -4.13 7.66
CA ILE A 144 0.46 -2.92 7.56
C ILE A 144 0.47 -2.17 8.91
N VAL A 145 1.66 -1.79 9.37
CA VAL A 145 1.91 -1.06 10.62
C VAL A 145 2.60 0.28 10.39
#